data_14227ec716170bc447a9d774dc40e0e2
#
_entry.id   14227ec716170bc447a9d774dc40e0e2
#
_cell.length_a   1.000
_cell.length_b   1.000
_cell.length_c   1.000
_cell.angle_alpha   90.00
_cell.angle_beta   90.00
_cell.angle_gamma   90.00
#
_symmetry.space_group_name_H-M   'P 1'
#
loop_
_entity.id
_entity.type
_entity.pdbx_description
1 polymer ?
#
loop_
_entity_poly.entity_id
_entity_poly.type
_entity_poly.pdbx_seq_one_letter_code
_entity_poly.pdbx_strand_id
1 'polypeptide(L)'
;EKGTFPDSTREFSVHRCNHCEDAPCVRICPTTALFYRADGIVDFDDDRCIGCKSCMQACPYDALYIDPDNGTAAKCNYCAHRIEHSYEPACVIVCPTESIISGDLGDPGSRISQLVASNETTVRKPEQGTKPSIHYIEASEEMLDPAATEVTGYGMWTDQAAGVGHFAKYAQERLGAADSSSMIVQLALEKKASQSAPRDAAIIHDVMERLAEDSGAKRSYDQPTKGVLWGWEVSTYIWTKAIAAGTYLVATLLMLAGEVEMTDQLWWATLGIGIGFLAITGLMLVIDLDR
;
A
#
# COMPACT_ATOMS: atom_id res chain seq x y z
N GLU A 1 -5.98 20.95 -9.10
CA GLU A 1 -6.50 22.18 -9.72
C GLU A 1 -7.26 22.98 -8.69
N LYS A 2 -6.94 24.29 -8.56
CA LYS A 2 -7.59 25.21 -7.64
C LYS A 2 -7.99 26.48 -8.41
N GLY A 3 -9.16 27.07 -8.08
CA GLY A 3 -9.69 28.24 -8.72
C GLY A 3 -10.47 27.95 -10.01
N THR A 4 -10.91 29.02 -10.67
CA THR A 4 -11.65 28.97 -11.94
C THR A 4 -10.94 29.79 -13.00
N PHE A 5 -11.03 29.36 -14.26
CA PHE A 5 -10.45 30.13 -15.36
C PHE A 5 -10.99 31.58 -15.38
N PRO A 6 -10.13 32.63 -15.55
CA PRO A 6 -8.71 32.57 -15.89
C PRO A 6 -7.75 32.38 -14.70
N ASP A 7 -8.21 32.48 -13.46
CA ASP A 7 -7.38 32.47 -12.25
C ASP A 7 -7.28 31.04 -11.65
N SER A 8 -6.94 30.05 -12.49
CA SER A 8 -6.78 28.67 -12.05
C SER A 8 -5.31 28.28 -11.93
N THR A 9 -4.99 27.57 -10.84
CA THR A 9 -3.67 26.99 -10.60
C THR A 9 -3.75 25.49 -10.79
N ARG A 10 -2.73 24.87 -11.41
CA ARG A 10 -2.59 23.44 -11.57
C ARG A 10 -1.22 23.00 -11.06
N GLU A 11 -1.23 22.01 -10.20
CA GLU A 11 -0.02 21.40 -9.67
C GLU A 11 -0.06 19.89 -9.92
N PHE A 12 1.11 19.28 -10.06
CA PHE A 12 1.25 17.85 -10.35
C PHE A 12 2.16 17.20 -9.33
N SER A 13 1.66 16.17 -8.69
CA SER A 13 2.43 15.34 -7.76
C SER A 13 2.66 13.96 -8.39
N VAL A 14 3.90 13.53 -8.45
CA VAL A 14 4.27 12.20 -8.96
C VAL A 14 4.23 11.21 -7.81
N HIS A 15 3.27 10.28 -7.87
CA HIS A 15 3.12 9.21 -6.88
C HIS A 15 4.02 8.03 -7.24
N ARG A 16 5.11 7.87 -6.50
CA ARG A 16 6.06 6.77 -6.65
C ARG A 16 6.68 6.39 -5.30
N CYS A 17 7.50 5.33 -5.28
CA CYS A 17 8.26 4.99 -4.10
C CYS A 17 9.15 6.16 -3.66
N ASN A 18 9.10 6.50 -2.38
CA ASN A 18 9.89 7.59 -1.81
C ASN A 18 11.29 7.14 -1.37
N HIS A 19 11.66 5.87 -1.54
CA HIS A 19 12.95 5.30 -1.12
C HIS A 19 13.36 5.76 0.29
N CYS A 20 12.42 5.57 1.24
CA CYS A 20 12.55 6.04 2.61
C CYS A 20 13.79 5.48 3.30
N GLU A 21 14.49 6.30 4.10
CA GLU A 21 15.60 5.86 4.95
C GLU A 21 15.09 4.88 6.03
N ASP A 22 13.92 5.16 6.62
CA ASP A 22 13.24 4.28 7.57
C ASP A 22 12.03 3.60 6.91
N ALA A 23 12.27 2.74 5.91
CA ALA A 23 11.23 2.13 5.10
C ALA A 23 10.42 1.07 5.88
N PRO A 24 9.13 1.30 6.18
CA PRO A 24 8.31 0.32 6.89
C PRO A 24 8.06 -0.94 6.06
N CYS A 25 8.04 -0.84 4.72
CA CYS A 25 7.90 -1.97 3.82
C CYS A 25 9.07 -2.96 3.90
N VAL A 26 10.29 -2.47 4.14
CA VAL A 26 11.48 -3.33 4.37
C VAL A 26 11.36 -4.04 5.72
N ARG A 27 11.01 -3.28 6.77
CA ARG A 27 10.91 -3.83 8.14
C ARG A 27 9.84 -4.89 8.30
N ILE A 28 8.73 -4.78 7.58
CA ILE A 28 7.62 -5.72 7.70
C ILE A 28 7.78 -6.97 6.83
N CYS A 29 8.71 -6.95 5.88
CA CYS A 29 8.87 -8.05 4.92
C CYS A 29 9.40 -9.32 5.61
N PRO A 30 8.63 -10.42 5.70
CA PRO A 30 9.03 -11.62 6.43
C PRO A 30 10.14 -12.41 5.75
N THR A 31 10.28 -12.25 4.42
CA THR A 31 11.25 -12.97 3.59
C THR A 31 12.45 -12.12 3.20
N THR A 32 12.53 -10.85 3.70
CA THR A 32 13.54 -9.89 3.27
C THR A 32 13.63 -9.67 1.75
N ALA A 33 12.49 -9.90 1.06
CA ALA A 33 12.38 -9.61 -0.36
C ALA A 33 12.52 -8.11 -0.67
N LEU A 34 12.11 -7.25 0.28
CA LEU A 34 12.37 -5.81 0.23
C LEU A 34 13.62 -5.51 1.08
N PHE A 35 14.56 -4.78 0.53
CA PHE A 35 15.85 -4.52 1.18
C PHE A 35 16.43 -3.16 0.78
N TYR A 36 17.42 -2.70 1.55
CA TYR A 36 18.21 -1.52 1.21
C TYR A 36 19.44 -1.93 0.41
N ARG A 37 19.68 -1.27 -0.70
CA ARG A 37 20.93 -1.32 -1.42
C ARG A 37 21.98 -0.45 -0.73
N ALA A 38 23.25 -0.67 -1.07
CA ALA A 38 24.37 0.13 -0.53
C ALA A 38 24.32 1.62 -0.93
N ASP A 39 23.62 1.94 -2.01
CA ASP A 39 23.38 3.28 -2.53
C ASP A 39 22.13 3.95 -1.92
N GLY A 40 21.50 3.34 -0.90
CA GLY A 40 20.31 3.86 -0.24
C GLY A 40 19.00 3.60 -0.96
N ILE A 41 19.01 3.02 -2.15
CA ILE A 41 17.81 2.64 -2.88
C ILE A 41 17.12 1.50 -2.15
N VAL A 42 15.83 1.64 -1.89
CA VAL A 42 15.00 0.50 -1.46
C VAL A 42 14.65 -0.31 -2.69
N ASP A 43 15.10 -1.55 -2.76
CA ASP A 43 14.91 -2.46 -3.88
C ASP A 43 14.10 -3.70 -3.48
N PHE A 44 13.80 -4.57 -4.42
CA PHE A 44 13.02 -5.79 -4.20
C PHE A 44 13.57 -6.95 -5.03
N ASP A 45 13.35 -8.15 -4.52
CA ASP A 45 13.78 -9.43 -5.10
C ASP A 45 12.53 -10.31 -5.24
N ASP A 46 12.14 -10.56 -6.48
CA ASP A 46 10.92 -11.31 -6.82
C ASP A 46 11.02 -12.77 -6.39
N ASP A 47 12.22 -13.36 -6.43
CA ASP A 47 12.44 -14.76 -6.08
C ASP A 47 12.22 -15.04 -4.59
N ARG A 48 12.35 -14.02 -3.74
CA ARG A 48 12.11 -14.10 -2.29
C ARG A 48 10.69 -13.72 -1.91
N CYS A 49 9.95 -13.08 -2.80
CA CYS A 49 8.64 -12.54 -2.49
C CYS A 49 7.59 -13.66 -2.49
N ILE A 50 6.84 -13.77 -1.40
CA ILE A 50 5.74 -14.73 -1.24
C ILE A 50 4.36 -14.11 -1.50
N GLY A 51 4.27 -12.89 -2.02
CA GLY A 51 3.01 -12.24 -2.34
C GLY A 51 2.10 -11.88 -1.14
N CYS A 52 2.60 -11.86 0.09
CA CYS A 52 1.79 -11.68 1.32
C CYS A 52 1.16 -10.28 1.46
N LYS A 53 1.50 -9.31 0.62
CA LYS A 53 0.94 -7.94 0.56
C LYS A 53 1.16 -7.08 1.80
N SER A 54 1.86 -7.57 2.83
CA SER A 54 2.12 -6.82 4.07
C SER A 54 2.84 -5.48 3.81
N CYS A 55 3.77 -5.45 2.85
CA CYS A 55 4.49 -4.25 2.45
C CYS A 55 3.57 -3.16 1.86
N MET A 56 2.50 -3.55 1.17
CA MET A 56 1.51 -2.63 0.63
C MET A 56 0.69 -1.95 1.74
N GLN A 57 0.41 -2.69 2.82
CA GLN A 57 -0.27 -2.15 4.00
C GLN A 57 0.63 -1.20 4.80
N ALA A 58 1.91 -1.55 4.90
CA ALA A 58 2.87 -0.76 5.66
C ALA A 58 3.28 0.55 4.96
N CYS A 59 3.15 0.64 3.63
CA CYS A 59 3.57 1.80 2.88
C CYS A 59 2.54 2.95 2.99
N PRO A 60 2.86 4.08 3.63
CA PRO A 60 1.93 5.19 3.75
C PRO A 60 1.74 5.97 2.44
N TYR A 61 2.56 5.71 1.42
CA TYR A 61 2.57 6.40 0.14
C TYR A 61 1.88 5.62 -0.98
N ASP A 62 1.37 4.42 -0.70
CA ASP A 62 0.75 3.54 -1.68
C ASP A 62 1.61 3.24 -2.91
N ALA A 63 2.92 3.12 -2.70
CA ALA A 63 3.90 3.01 -3.77
C ALA A 63 4.18 1.58 -4.23
N LEU A 64 3.56 0.56 -3.59
CA LEU A 64 3.73 -0.85 -3.96
C LEU A 64 2.44 -1.39 -4.60
N TYR A 65 2.62 -2.31 -5.52
CA TYR A 65 1.53 -3.07 -6.15
C TYR A 65 1.95 -4.54 -6.27
N ILE A 66 1.02 -5.41 -6.58
CA ILE A 66 1.32 -6.80 -6.92
C ILE A 66 1.41 -6.91 -8.43
N ASP A 67 2.52 -7.43 -8.91
CA ASP A 67 2.68 -7.80 -10.30
C ASP A 67 1.72 -8.96 -10.62
N PRO A 68 0.77 -8.78 -11.54
CA PRO A 68 -0.21 -9.81 -11.85
C PRO A 68 0.39 -11.03 -12.57
N ASP A 69 1.56 -10.90 -13.18
CA ASP A 69 2.20 -12.01 -13.88
C ASP A 69 2.95 -12.94 -12.93
N ASN A 70 3.62 -12.35 -11.92
CA ASN A 70 4.46 -13.08 -10.99
C ASN A 70 3.81 -13.29 -9.61
N GLY A 71 2.73 -12.55 -9.31
CA GLY A 71 2.11 -12.56 -7.98
C GLY A 71 2.96 -11.92 -6.88
N THR A 72 4.06 -11.26 -7.24
CA THR A 72 5.04 -10.66 -6.33
C THR A 72 4.82 -9.17 -6.15
N ALA A 73 5.31 -8.62 -5.03
CA ALA A 73 5.25 -7.19 -4.80
C ALA A 73 6.29 -6.47 -5.67
N ALA A 74 5.83 -5.46 -6.39
CA ALA A 74 6.68 -4.60 -7.23
C ALA A 74 6.49 -3.12 -6.87
N LYS A 75 7.48 -2.30 -7.23
CA LYS A 75 7.49 -0.85 -7.01
C LYS A 75 8.53 -0.18 -7.89
N CYS A 76 8.59 1.14 -7.87
CA CYS A 76 9.72 1.86 -8.43
C CYS A 76 11.01 1.45 -7.70
N ASN A 77 12.00 0.95 -8.45
CA ASN A 77 13.34 0.61 -7.96
C ASN A 77 14.39 1.68 -8.32
N TYR A 78 13.94 2.91 -8.61
CA TYR A 78 14.78 4.03 -9.01
C TYR A 78 15.60 3.77 -10.29
N CYS A 79 15.10 2.89 -11.16
CA CYS A 79 15.82 2.40 -12.34
C CYS A 79 17.23 1.88 -11.99
N ALA A 80 17.36 1.03 -10.98
CA ALA A 80 18.63 0.54 -10.45
C ALA A 80 19.59 0.07 -11.55
N HIS A 81 19.09 -0.67 -12.55
CA HIS A 81 19.83 -1.11 -13.72
C HIS A 81 20.48 0.02 -14.55
N ARG A 82 19.91 1.24 -14.51
CA ARG A 82 20.48 2.41 -15.19
C ARG A 82 21.50 3.11 -14.32
N ILE A 83 21.17 3.26 -13.01
CA ILE A 83 22.06 3.90 -12.03
C ILE A 83 23.39 3.15 -11.92
N GLU A 84 23.37 1.82 -11.96
CA GLU A 84 24.59 0.98 -11.97
C GLU A 84 25.52 1.28 -13.14
N HIS A 85 24.99 1.79 -14.24
CA HIS A 85 25.74 2.22 -15.40
C HIS A 85 25.93 3.74 -15.49
N SER A 86 25.73 4.47 -14.40
CA SER A 86 25.85 5.93 -14.31
C SER A 86 24.87 6.69 -15.22
N TYR A 87 23.72 6.09 -15.55
CA TYR A 87 22.65 6.76 -16.25
C TYR A 87 21.60 7.27 -15.26
N GLU A 88 20.97 8.38 -15.57
CA GLU A 88 19.82 8.87 -14.80
C GLU A 88 18.58 7.99 -14.95
N PRO A 89 17.67 7.99 -13.96
CA PRO A 89 16.38 7.32 -14.09
C PRO A 89 15.60 7.78 -15.32
N ALA A 90 14.86 6.87 -15.95
CA ALA A 90 14.13 7.16 -17.18
C ALA A 90 13.14 8.34 -17.03
N CYS A 91 12.45 8.43 -15.87
CA CYS A 91 11.49 9.52 -15.60
C CYS A 91 12.16 10.91 -15.51
N VAL A 92 13.45 10.97 -15.17
CA VAL A 92 14.22 12.22 -15.14
C VAL A 92 14.54 12.66 -16.57
N ILE A 93 15.05 11.74 -17.39
CA ILE A 93 15.48 12.02 -18.77
C ILE A 93 14.30 12.46 -19.66
N VAL A 94 13.12 11.84 -19.45
CA VAL A 94 11.94 12.15 -20.29
C VAL A 94 11.14 13.35 -19.75
N CYS A 95 11.54 13.95 -18.65
CA CYS A 95 10.83 15.10 -18.08
C CYS A 95 11.10 16.37 -18.92
N PRO A 96 10.13 16.88 -19.68
CA PRO A 96 10.37 17.98 -20.61
C PRO A 96 10.66 19.32 -19.95
N THR A 97 10.28 19.46 -18.68
CA THR A 97 10.43 20.68 -17.87
C THR A 97 11.56 20.57 -16.86
N GLU A 98 12.30 19.44 -16.82
CA GLU A 98 13.30 19.13 -15.80
C GLU A 98 12.78 19.27 -14.35
N SER A 99 11.49 19.08 -14.15
CA SER A 99 10.87 19.16 -12.82
C SER A 99 11.22 17.98 -11.92
N ILE A 100 11.69 16.87 -12.51
CA ILE A 100 12.15 15.69 -11.78
C ILE A 100 13.67 15.66 -11.87
N ILE A 101 14.32 15.83 -10.73
CA ILE A 101 15.78 15.87 -10.62
C ILE A 101 16.20 14.69 -9.74
N SER A 102 17.27 13.99 -10.14
CA SER A 102 17.84 12.89 -9.38
C SER A 102 19.30 13.15 -9.02
N GLY A 103 19.78 12.46 -7.99
CA GLY A 103 21.16 12.55 -7.56
C GLY A 103 21.39 11.90 -6.22
N ASP A 104 22.61 12.04 -5.72
CA ASP A 104 23.01 11.55 -4.40
C ASP A 104 22.85 12.67 -3.36
N LEU A 105 21.93 12.47 -2.41
CA LEU A 105 21.72 13.40 -1.28
C LEU A 105 22.89 13.35 -0.28
N GLY A 106 23.67 12.26 -0.28
CA GLY A 106 24.84 12.10 0.57
C GLY A 106 26.09 12.87 0.06
N ASP A 107 26.10 13.25 -1.23
CA ASP A 107 27.16 14.07 -1.81
C ASP A 107 26.81 15.56 -1.74
N PRO A 108 27.48 16.36 -0.89
CA PRO A 108 27.23 17.81 -0.80
C PRO A 108 27.53 18.56 -2.11
N GLY A 109 28.35 17.98 -3.00
CA GLY A 109 28.66 18.54 -4.31
C GLY A 109 27.60 18.27 -5.37
N SER A 110 26.66 17.38 -5.10
CA SER A 110 25.61 17.03 -6.05
C SER A 110 24.61 18.17 -6.25
N ARG A 111 24.05 18.26 -7.47
CA ARG A 111 23.00 19.23 -7.81
C ARG A 111 21.79 19.13 -6.86
N ILE A 112 21.38 17.90 -6.52
CA ILE A 112 20.21 17.67 -5.66
C ILE A 112 20.44 18.14 -4.23
N SER A 113 21.63 17.91 -3.65
CA SER A 113 21.98 18.37 -2.31
C SER A 113 22.01 19.89 -2.23
N GLN A 114 22.53 20.55 -3.25
CA GLN A 114 22.55 22.00 -3.36
C GLN A 114 21.12 22.58 -3.48
N LEU A 115 20.26 21.95 -4.28
CA LEU A 115 18.86 22.36 -4.42
C LEU A 115 18.08 22.21 -3.11
N VAL A 116 18.25 21.11 -2.39
CA VAL A 116 17.59 20.88 -1.10
C VAL A 116 18.10 21.89 -0.05
N ALA A 117 19.38 22.23 -0.08
CA ALA A 117 19.97 23.19 0.85
C ALA A 117 19.59 24.66 0.56
N SER A 118 19.30 24.99 -0.70
CA SER A 118 19.05 26.38 -1.13
C SER A 118 17.58 26.76 -1.26
N ASN A 119 16.68 25.77 -1.22
CA ASN A 119 15.24 25.99 -1.37
C ASN A 119 14.48 25.51 -0.13
N GLU A 120 13.31 26.08 0.10
CA GLU A 120 12.36 25.51 1.04
C GLU A 120 11.77 24.24 0.43
N THR A 121 12.01 23.11 1.10
CA THR A 121 11.57 21.83 0.62
C THR A 121 10.68 21.15 1.65
N THR A 122 9.67 20.45 1.16
CA THR A 122 8.75 19.65 1.96
C THR A 122 8.79 18.20 1.50
N VAL A 123 8.32 17.30 2.36
CA VAL A 123 8.17 15.87 2.07
C VAL A 123 6.74 15.45 2.31
N ARG A 124 6.29 14.38 1.66
CA ARG A 124 4.95 13.85 1.89
C ARG A 124 4.88 13.12 3.21
N LYS A 125 3.80 13.33 3.97
CA LYS A 125 3.47 12.64 5.22
C LYS A 125 4.64 12.59 6.21
N PRO A 126 5.20 13.75 6.60
CA PRO A 126 6.33 13.80 7.53
C PRO A 126 5.99 13.20 8.90
N GLU A 127 4.72 13.22 9.29
CA GLU A 127 4.19 12.65 10.53
C GLU A 127 4.37 11.12 10.64
N GLN A 128 4.59 10.44 9.51
CA GLN A 128 4.83 9.00 9.47
C GLN A 128 6.26 8.61 9.87
N GLY A 129 7.17 9.57 9.98
CA GLY A 129 8.55 9.36 10.45
C GLY A 129 9.40 8.45 9.55
N THR A 130 8.99 8.23 8.30
CA THR A 130 9.67 7.29 7.37
C THR A 130 10.91 7.87 6.70
N LYS A 131 11.18 9.16 6.88
CA LYS A 131 12.28 9.91 6.24
C LYS A 131 12.34 9.67 4.72
N PRO A 132 11.39 10.20 3.97
CA PRO A 132 11.36 10.03 2.51
C PRO A 132 12.52 10.76 1.85
N SER A 133 13.10 10.15 0.80
CA SER A 133 14.18 10.75 -0.01
C SER A 133 13.65 11.60 -1.18
N ILE A 134 12.33 11.77 -1.31
CA ILE A 134 11.73 12.69 -2.29
C ILE A 134 11.39 14.00 -1.59
N HIS A 135 11.98 15.07 -2.07
CA HIS A 135 11.74 16.42 -1.63
C HIS A 135 10.98 17.21 -2.71
N TYR A 136 10.05 18.03 -2.29
CA TYR A 136 9.26 18.90 -3.14
C TYR A 136 9.65 20.35 -2.86
N ILE A 137 10.00 21.10 -3.90
CA ILE A 137 10.33 22.52 -3.81
C ILE A 137 9.05 23.32 -4.00
N GLU A 138 8.76 24.23 -3.08
CA GLU A 138 7.61 25.17 -3.13
C GLU A 138 6.24 24.47 -3.35
N ALA A 139 6.09 23.25 -2.82
CA ALA A 139 4.86 22.50 -2.97
C ALA A 139 3.75 23.06 -2.06
N SER A 140 2.55 23.19 -2.60
CA SER A 140 1.37 23.53 -1.80
C SER A 140 0.93 22.37 -0.91
N GLU A 141 0.23 22.70 0.17
CA GLU A 141 -0.35 21.69 1.07
C GLU A 141 -1.34 20.79 0.31
N GLU A 142 -2.16 21.39 -0.56
CA GLU A 142 -3.14 20.67 -1.37
C GLU A 142 -2.50 19.65 -2.34
N MET A 143 -1.28 19.92 -2.77
CA MET A 143 -0.53 18.98 -3.61
C MET A 143 0.00 17.79 -2.81
N LEU A 144 0.44 18.02 -1.58
CA LEU A 144 1.12 17.02 -0.75
C LEU A 144 0.17 16.18 0.08
N ASP A 145 -0.92 16.79 0.57
CA ASP A 145 -1.94 16.10 1.38
C ASP A 145 -3.13 15.70 0.51
N PRO A 146 -3.32 14.39 0.29
CA PRO A 146 -4.50 13.91 -0.43
C PRO A 146 -5.84 14.26 0.24
N ALA A 147 -5.82 14.55 1.54
CA ALA A 147 -7.01 14.92 2.30
C ALA A 147 -7.45 16.37 2.04
N ALA A 148 -6.51 17.22 1.64
CA ALA A 148 -6.78 18.64 1.35
C ALA A 148 -7.42 18.86 -0.04
N THR A 149 -7.74 17.81 -0.79
CA THR A 149 -8.34 17.91 -2.12
C THR A 149 -9.59 17.07 -2.26
N GLU A 150 -10.62 17.63 -2.89
CA GLU A 150 -11.84 16.90 -3.25
C GLU A 150 -11.50 15.78 -4.26
N VAL A 151 -11.95 14.55 -3.98
CA VAL A 151 -11.84 13.43 -4.91
C VAL A 151 -13.03 13.50 -5.86
N THR A 152 -12.80 14.04 -7.06
CA THR A 152 -13.77 13.92 -8.13
C THR A 152 -13.69 12.50 -8.68
N GLY A 153 -14.73 11.68 -8.55
CA GLY A 153 -14.76 10.25 -8.91
C GLY A 153 -14.52 9.91 -10.40
N TYR A 154 -13.95 10.82 -11.17
CA TYR A 154 -13.65 10.72 -12.58
C TYR A 154 -12.24 11.24 -12.88
N GLY A 155 -11.23 10.67 -12.23
CA GLY A 155 -9.86 10.90 -12.67
C GLY A 155 -9.55 10.07 -13.90
N MET A 156 -8.87 10.64 -14.88
CA MET A 156 -8.47 9.96 -16.14
C MET A 156 -7.66 8.67 -15.85
N TRP A 157 -7.03 8.54 -14.67
CA TRP A 157 -6.23 7.39 -14.28
C TRP A 157 -7.00 6.30 -13.54
N THR A 158 -8.15 6.59 -12.95
CA THR A 158 -9.03 5.56 -12.39
C THR A 158 -9.58 4.65 -13.48
N ASP A 159 -9.80 5.20 -14.70
CA ASP A 159 -10.22 4.43 -15.86
C ASP A 159 -9.06 3.71 -16.55
N GLN A 160 -7.83 4.16 -16.37
CA GLN A 160 -6.63 3.47 -16.90
C GLN A 160 -6.26 2.20 -16.13
N ALA A 161 -6.78 1.98 -14.95
CA ALA A 161 -6.72 0.64 -14.32
C ALA A 161 -7.34 -0.42 -15.25
N ALA A 162 -8.23 0.00 -16.15
CA ALA A 162 -8.84 -0.84 -17.19
C ALA A 162 -8.07 -0.85 -18.52
N GLY A 163 -7.06 0.01 -18.74
CA GLY A 163 -6.59 0.31 -20.09
C GLY A 163 -5.11 0.19 -20.40
N VAL A 164 -4.20 0.01 -19.43
CA VAL A 164 -2.76 -0.01 -19.70
C VAL A 164 -2.10 -1.27 -19.15
N GLY A 165 -1.56 -2.11 -20.03
CA GLY A 165 -0.80 -3.31 -19.68
C GLY A 165 -1.66 -4.44 -19.13
N HIS A 166 -1.16 -5.13 -18.11
CA HIS A 166 -1.80 -6.33 -17.53
C HIS A 166 -3.18 -6.04 -16.91
N PHE A 167 -3.40 -4.83 -16.41
CA PHE A 167 -4.71 -4.41 -15.91
C PHE A 167 -5.78 -4.37 -17.00
N ALA A 168 -5.43 -4.04 -18.24
CA ALA A 168 -6.37 -4.07 -19.37
C ALA A 168 -6.86 -5.49 -19.64
N LYS A 169 -5.96 -6.47 -19.60
CA LYS A 169 -6.30 -7.88 -19.80
C LYS A 169 -7.22 -8.39 -18.72
N TYR A 170 -6.89 -8.10 -17.45
CA TYR A 170 -7.68 -8.50 -16.30
C TYR A 170 -9.06 -7.82 -16.27
N ALA A 171 -9.13 -6.53 -16.58
CA ALA A 171 -10.40 -5.81 -16.70
C ALA A 171 -11.22 -6.31 -17.89
N GLN A 172 -10.59 -6.61 -19.01
CA GLN A 172 -11.24 -7.15 -20.21
C GLN A 172 -11.76 -8.58 -19.98
N GLU A 173 -11.03 -9.41 -19.22
CA GLU A 173 -11.49 -10.74 -18.81
C GLU A 173 -12.68 -10.64 -17.84
N ARG A 174 -12.64 -9.70 -16.89
CA ARG A 174 -13.78 -9.44 -15.97
C ARG A 174 -15.00 -8.88 -16.70
N LEU A 175 -14.82 -7.97 -17.63
CA LEU A 175 -15.91 -7.41 -18.45
C LEU A 175 -16.46 -8.43 -19.45
N GLY A 176 -15.61 -9.30 -20.00
CA GLY A 176 -16.02 -10.38 -20.91
C GLY A 176 -16.70 -11.57 -20.21
N ALA A 177 -16.41 -11.76 -18.92
CA ALA A 177 -17.01 -12.81 -18.10
C ALA A 177 -18.28 -12.36 -17.34
N ALA A 178 -18.53 -11.06 -17.26
CA ALA A 178 -19.64 -10.50 -16.50
C ALA A 178 -20.86 -10.25 -17.38
N ASP A 179 -21.89 -11.04 -17.20
CA ASP A 179 -23.25 -10.64 -17.50
C ASP A 179 -23.54 -9.32 -16.73
N SER A 180 -24.15 -8.34 -17.38
CA SER A 180 -24.39 -6.99 -16.82
C SER A 180 -25.08 -7.01 -15.43
N SER A 181 -25.83 -8.07 -15.14
CA SER A 181 -26.43 -8.31 -13.81
C SER A 181 -25.41 -8.66 -12.74
N SER A 182 -24.33 -9.38 -13.05
CA SER A 182 -23.28 -9.72 -12.08
C SER A 182 -22.39 -8.53 -11.74
N MET A 183 -22.19 -7.60 -12.67
CA MET A 183 -21.44 -6.36 -12.44
C MET A 183 -22.18 -5.42 -11.48
N ILE A 184 -23.50 -5.31 -11.61
CA ILE A 184 -24.33 -4.52 -10.68
C ILE A 184 -24.30 -5.11 -9.28
N VAL A 185 -24.35 -6.45 -9.15
CA VAL A 185 -24.25 -7.14 -7.86
C VAL A 185 -22.86 -6.96 -7.23
N GLN A 186 -21.78 -7.03 -8.02
CA GLN A 186 -20.43 -6.77 -7.52
C GLN A 186 -20.25 -5.32 -7.05
N LEU A 187 -20.70 -4.34 -7.83
CA LEU A 187 -20.70 -2.93 -7.44
C LEU A 187 -21.52 -2.67 -6.17
N ALA A 188 -22.65 -3.36 -6.01
CA ALA A 188 -23.48 -3.26 -4.82
C ALA A 188 -22.80 -3.90 -3.60
N LEU A 189 -22.06 -5.00 -3.76
CA LEU A 189 -21.29 -5.65 -2.72
C LEU A 189 -20.07 -4.83 -2.31
N GLU A 190 -19.36 -4.23 -3.27
CA GLU A 190 -18.25 -3.31 -3.00
C GLU A 190 -18.74 -2.05 -2.27
N LYS A 191 -19.86 -1.49 -2.68
CA LYS A 191 -20.51 -0.36 -1.98
C LYS A 191 -20.96 -0.73 -0.56
N LYS A 192 -21.44 -1.95 -0.35
CA LYS A 192 -21.84 -2.45 0.97
C LYS A 192 -20.62 -2.73 1.86
N ALA A 193 -19.53 -3.25 1.31
CA ALA A 193 -18.26 -3.42 2.02
C ALA A 193 -17.64 -2.07 2.43
N SER A 194 -17.72 -1.05 1.56
CA SER A 194 -17.32 0.32 1.87
C SER A 194 -18.20 0.97 2.97
N GLN A 195 -19.49 0.62 3.04
CA GLN A 195 -20.40 1.11 4.08
C GLN A 195 -20.24 0.43 5.44
N SER A 196 -19.54 -0.70 5.52
CA SER A 196 -19.25 -1.41 6.76
C SER A 196 -17.93 -0.99 7.43
N ALA A 197 -17.29 0.06 6.93
CA ALA A 197 -16.12 0.65 7.57
C ALA A 197 -16.42 1.09 9.01
N PRO A 198 -15.47 0.95 9.95
CA PRO A 198 -15.66 1.35 11.34
C PRO A 198 -16.14 2.80 11.44
N ARG A 199 -16.94 3.11 12.47
CA ARG A 199 -17.44 4.48 12.72
C ARG A 199 -16.33 5.54 12.71
N ASP A 200 -15.12 5.17 13.13
CA ASP A 200 -13.95 6.06 13.14
C ASP A 200 -13.50 6.43 11.72
N ALA A 201 -13.59 5.50 10.77
CA ALA A 201 -13.28 5.78 9.36
C ALA A 201 -14.31 6.73 8.72
N ALA A 202 -15.59 6.63 9.12
CA ALA A 202 -16.64 7.54 8.64
C ALA A 202 -16.45 8.96 9.19
N ILE A 203 -16.01 9.11 10.45
CA ILE A 203 -15.70 10.41 11.06
C ILE A 203 -14.47 11.04 10.38
N ILE A 204 -13.43 10.25 10.14
CA ILE A 204 -12.23 10.70 9.43
C ILE A 204 -12.61 11.15 8.01
N HIS A 205 -13.41 10.37 7.30
CA HIS A 205 -13.88 10.73 5.96
C HIS A 205 -14.69 12.04 5.95
N ASP A 206 -15.61 12.24 6.89
CA ASP A 206 -16.41 13.47 7.02
C ASP A 206 -15.53 14.71 7.34
N VAL A 207 -14.53 14.54 8.20
CA VAL A 207 -13.55 15.60 8.49
C VAL A 207 -12.67 15.91 7.28
N MET A 208 -12.22 14.89 6.56
CA MET A 208 -11.42 15.05 5.36
C MET A 208 -12.21 15.70 4.22
N GLU A 209 -13.49 15.35 4.06
CA GLU A 209 -14.37 15.96 3.07
C GLU A 209 -14.60 17.44 3.35
N ARG A 210 -14.81 17.84 4.62
CA ARG A 210 -14.94 19.24 5.02
C ARG A 210 -13.65 20.05 4.79
N LEU A 211 -12.48 19.48 5.10
CA LEU A 211 -11.19 20.12 4.85
C LEU A 211 -10.94 20.31 3.35
N ALA A 212 -11.35 19.36 2.53
CA ALA A 212 -11.25 19.44 1.07
C ALA A 212 -12.20 20.50 0.48
N GLU A 213 -13.42 20.62 1.01
CA GLU A 213 -14.36 21.68 0.62
C GLU A 213 -13.82 23.08 0.94
N ASP A 214 -13.19 23.25 2.12
CA ASP A 214 -12.61 24.54 2.54
C ASP A 214 -11.43 24.99 1.66
N SER A 215 -10.65 24.05 1.12
CA SER A 215 -9.49 24.38 0.27
C SER A 215 -9.90 24.85 -1.14
N GLY A 216 -11.07 24.45 -1.62
CA GLY A 216 -11.54 24.68 -2.99
C GLY A 216 -10.65 24.04 -4.06
N ALA A 217 -9.76 23.12 -3.65
CA ALA A 217 -8.86 22.39 -4.55
C ALA A 217 -9.49 21.06 -4.97
N LYS A 218 -9.37 20.74 -6.26
CA LYS A 218 -9.92 19.52 -6.86
C LYS A 218 -8.82 18.66 -7.44
N ARG A 219 -8.93 17.35 -7.21
CA ARG A 219 -8.05 16.37 -7.81
C ARG A 219 -8.60 15.94 -9.17
N SER A 220 -7.88 16.26 -10.24
CA SER A 220 -8.26 15.92 -11.62
C SER A 220 -7.83 14.51 -12.01
N TYR A 221 -6.77 13.99 -11.34
CA TYR A 221 -6.24 12.65 -11.56
C TYR A 221 -5.99 12.01 -10.20
N ASP A 222 -6.28 10.73 -10.07
CA ASP A 222 -6.05 10.00 -8.85
C ASP A 222 -5.36 8.66 -9.11
N GLN A 223 -4.82 8.09 -8.05
CA GLN A 223 -4.19 6.79 -8.08
C GLN A 223 -5.28 5.71 -8.15
N PRO A 224 -5.10 4.65 -8.96
CA PRO A 224 -6.02 3.52 -8.98
C PRO A 224 -6.20 2.93 -7.57
N THR A 225 -7.42 2.56 -7.22
CA THR A 225 -7.69 1.88 -5.96
C THR A 225 -7.03 0.52 -5.96
N LYS A 226 -6.39 0.14 -4.87
CA LYS A 226 -5.76 -1.18 -4.71
C LYS A 226 -6.77 -2.32 -4.55
N GLY A 227 -8.05 -2.00 -4.42
CA GLY A 227 -9.10 -2.95 -4.09
C GLY A 227 -8.94 -3.53 -2.69
N VAL A 228 -9.51 -4.71 -2.46
CA VAL A 228 -9.37 -5.45 -1.21
C VAL A 228 -8.03 -6.18 -1.22
N LEU A 229 -7.08 -5.73 -0.39
CA LEU A 229 -5.75 -6.32 -0.32
C LEU A 229 -5.74 -7.71 0.33
N TRP A 230 -6.58 -7.89 1.36
CA TRP A 230 -6.74 -9.14 2.08
C TRP A 230 -8.18 -9.60 2.01
N GLY A 231 -8.39 -10.82 1.54
CA GLY A 231 -9.69 -11.46 1.46
C GLY A 231 -10.16 -12.01 2.82
N TRP A 232 -11.29 -12.71 2.79
CA TRP A 232 -11.84 -13.40 3.96
C TRP A 232 -10.92 -14.52 4.47
N GLU A 233 -10.06 -15.05 3.62
CA GLU A 233 -9.07 -16.09 3.90
C GLU A 233 -8.11 -15.63 5.00
N VAL A 234 -7.59 -14.39 4.88
CA VAL A 234 -6.69 -13.78 5.86
C VAL A 234 -7.36 -13.66 7.23
N SER A 235 -8.59 -13.16 7.26
CA SER A 235 -9.37 -13.05 8.50
C SER A 235 -9.60 -14.41 9.14
N THR A 236 -9.86 -15.44 8.32
CA THR A 236 -10.12 -16.79 8.78
C THR A 236 -8.88 -17.43 9.40
N TYR A 237 -7.71 -17.34 8.77
CA TYR A 237 -6.50 -17.96 9.35
C TYR A 237 -6.03 -17.21 10.61
N ILE A 238 -6.20 -15.89 10.71
CA ILE A 238 -5.91 -15.14 11.94
C ILE A 238 -6.80 -15.64 13.08
N TRP A 239 -8.09 -15.78 12.84
CA TRP A 239 -9.06 -16.25 13.81
C TRP A 239 -8.80 -17.70 14.25
N THR A 240 -8.57 -18.61 13.31
CA THR A 240 -8.27 -20.01 13.61
C THR A 240 -6.96 -20.20 14.35
N LYS A 241 -5.93 -19.41 14.02
CA LYS A 241 -4.67 -19.36 14.76
C LYS A 241 -4.86 -18.88 16.20
N ALA A 242 -5.69 -17.86 16.41
CA ALA A 242 -5.99 -17.34 17.75
C ALA A 242 -6.71 -18.39 18.61
N ILE A 243 -7.67 -19.14 18.04
CA ILE A 243 -8.35 -20.25 18.74
C ILE A 243 -7.36 -21.34 19.11
N ALA A 244 -6.52 -21.77 18.16
CA ALA A 244 -5.52 -22.82 18.42
C ALA A 244 -4.59 -22.43 19.58
N ALA A 245 -4.02 -21.22 19.52
CA ALA A 245 -3.14 -20.73 20.58
C ALA A 245 -3.87 -20.51 21.92
N GLY A 246 -5.06 -19.94 21.88
CA GLY A 246 -5.90 -19.68 23.03
C GLY A 246 -6.31 -20.95 23.78
N THR A 247 -6.60 -22.02 23.07
CA THR A 247 -6.95 -23.31 23.68
C THR A 247 -5.85 -23.84 24.60
N TYR A 248 -4.59 -23.80 24.17
CA TYR A 248 -3.46 -24.20 25.02
C TYR A 248 -3.17 -23.21 26.13
N LEU A 249 -3.18 -21.91 25.82
CA LEU A 249 -2.89 -20.88 26.81
C LEU A 249 -3.87 -20.88 27.98
N VAL A 250 -5.17 -20.93 27.70
CA VAL A 250 -6.22 -20.92 28.73
C VAL A 250 -6.15 -22.20 29.57
N ALA A 251 -6.02 -23.37 28.95
CA ALA A 251 -5.87 -24.62 29.69
C ALA A 251 -4.64 -24.59 30.63
N THR A 252 -3.51 -24.12 30.13
CA THR A 252 -2.27 -24.01 30.93
C THR A 252 -2.42 -23.01 32.08
N LEU A 253 -3.02 -21.85 31.87
CA LEU A 253 -3.22 -20.84 32.90
C LEU A 253 -4.18 -21.33 34.00
N LEU A 254 -5.26 -22.04 33.65
CA LEU A 254 -6.19 -22.60 34.62
C LEU A 254 -5.54 -23.70 35.49
N MET A 255 -4.66 -24.50 34.88
CA MET A 255 -3.87 -25.48 35.64
C MET A 255 -2.88 -24.81 36.58
N LEU A 256 -2.17 -23.80 36.14
CA LEU A 256 -1.21 -23.06 36.98
C LEU A 256 -1.91 -22.31 38.13
N ALA A 257 -3.15 -21.86 37.91
CA ALA A 257 -3.98 -21.26 38.95
C ALA A 257 -4.56 -22.28 39.97
N GLY A 258 -4.44 -23.57 39.66
CA GLY A 258 -5.02 -24.65 40.49
C GLY A 258 -6.55 -24.79 40.38
N GLU A 259 -7.13 -24.17 39.39
CA GLU A 259 -8.59 -24.19 39.17
C GLU A 259 -9.07 -25.45 38.45
N VAL A 260 -8.17 -26.10 37.66
CA VAL A 260 -8.50 -27.26 36.86
C VAL A 260 -7.34 -28.28 36.92
N GLU A 261 -7.66 -29.55 37.17
CA GLU A 261 -6.71 -30.66 37.02
C GLU A 261 -6.73 -31.20 35.60
N MET A 262 -5.54 -31.56 35.06
CA MET A 262 -5.43 -32.14 33.74
C MET A 262 -5.94 -33.58 33.77
N THR A 263 -7.13 -33.78 33.25
CA THR A 263 -7.72 -35.09 32.98
C THR A 263 -7.38 -35.56 31.56
N ASP A 264 -7.41 -36.87 31.31
CA ASP A 264 -7.20 -37.43 29.95
C ASP A 264 -8.18 -36.84 28.95
N GLN A 265 -9.43 -36.59 29.36
CA GLN A 265 -10.45 -35.98 28.51
C GLN A 265 -10.10 -34.54 28.14
N LEU A 266 -9.65 -33.76 29.08
CA LEU A 266 -9.26 -32.37 28.84
C LEU A 266 -8.01 -32.32 27.96
N TRP A 267 -7.04 -33.21 28.17
CA TRP A 267 -5.86 -33.34 27.34
C TRP A 267 -6.20 -33.61 25.88
N TRP A 268 -7.02 -34.64 25.62
CA TRP A 268 -7.40 -35.00 24.25
C TRP A 268 -8.28 -33.92 23.60
N ALA A 269 -9.14 -33.22 24.36
CA ALA A 269 -9.94 -32.12 23.85
C ALA A 269 -9.07 -30.90 23.44
N THR A 270 -8.15 -30.48 24.30
CA THR A 270 -7.25 -29.34 23.98
C THR A 270 -6.33 -29.66 22.81
N LEU A 271 -5.79 -30.88 22.76
CA LEU A 271 -4.95 -31.33 21.66
C LEU A 271 -5.74 -31.39 20.35
N GLY A 272 -6.93 -31.99 20.34
CA GLY A 272 -7.78 -32.12 19.17
C GLY A 272 -8.25 -30.78 18.59
N ILE A 273 -8.70 -29.86 19.46
CA ILE A 273 -9.11 -28.52 19.07
C ILE A 273 -7.90 -27.75 18.53
N GLY A 274 -6.79 -27.73 19.25
CA GLY A 274 -5.60 -26.99 18.88
C GLY A 274 -5.05 -27.45 17.51
N ILE A 275 -4.87 -28.74 17.31
CA ILE A 275 -4.36 -29.30 16.05
C ILE A 275 -5.38 -29.07 14.92
N GLY A 276 -6.67 -29.27 15.18
CA GLY A 276 -7.73 -29.06 14.17
C GLY A 276 -7.74 -27.63 13.63
N PHE A 277 -7.71 -26.62 14.51
CA PHE A 277 -7.67 -25.22 14.10
C PHE A 277 -6.33 -24.83 13.47
N LEU A 278 -5.22 -25.43 13.88
CA LEU A 278 -3.92 -25.22 13.25
C LEU A 278 -3.88 -25.79 11.82
N ALA A 279 -4.50 -26.93 11.59
CA ALA A 279 -4.62 -27.51 10.25
C ALA A 279 -5.47 -26.63 9.31
N ILE A 280 -6.59 -26.08 9.83
CA ILE A 280 -7.41 -25.13 9.09
C ILE A 280 -6.60 -23.85 8.76
N THR A 281 -5.81 -23.36 9.72
CA THR A 281 -4.92 -22.20 9.51
C THR A 281 -3.95 -22.47 8.36
N GLY A 282 -3.30 -23.62 8.35
CA GLY A 282 -2.38 -24.02 7.27
C GLY A 282 -3.07 -24.11 5.92
N LEU A 283 -4.27 -24.69 5.87
CA LEU A 283 -5.05 -24.78 4.64
C LEU A 283 -5.43 -23.39 4.09
N MET A 284 -5.88 -22.49 4.97
CA MET A 284 -6.26 -21.12 4.56
C MET A 284 -5.05 -20.32 4.07
N LEU A 285 -3.87 -20.50 4.67
CA LEU A 285 -2.62 -19.91 4.20
C LEU A 285 -2.27 -20.37 2.78
N VAL A 286 -2.40 -21.67 2.50
CA VAL A 286 -2.13 -22.19 1.14
C VAL A 286 -3.10 -21.58 0.13
N ILE A 287 -4.40 -21.53 0.46
CA ILE A 287 -5.41 -20.92 -0.42
C ILE A 287 -5.15 -19.42 -0.68
N ASP A 288 -4.66 -18.70 0.32
CA ASP A 288 -4.34 -17.27 0.17
C ASP A 288 -3.09 -17.03 -0.70
N LEU A 289 -2.11 -17.94 -0.63
CA LEU A 289 -0.88 -17.87 -1.44
C LEU A 289 -1.09 -18.24 -2.92
N ASP A 290 -2.11 -19.04 -3.23
CA ASP A 290 -2.44 -19.42 -4.61
C ASP A 290 -3.22 -18.32 -5.37
N ARG A 291 -3.44 -17.16 -4.76
CA ARG A 291 -4.14 -16.01 -5.35
C ARG A 291 -3.22 -14.83 -5.61
#